data_ca96f72762d16c07254fac2197fa1b03
#
_entry.id   ca96f72762d16c07254fac2197fa1b03
#
_cell.length_a   1.000
_cell.length_b   1.000
_cell.length_c   1.000
_cell.angle_alpha   90.00
_cell.angle_beta   90.00
_cell.angle_gamma   90.00
#
_symmetry.space_group_name_H-M   'P 1'
#
loop_
_entity.id
_entity.type
_entity.pdbx_description
1 polymer ?
#
loop_
_entity_poly.entity_id
_entity_poly.type
_entity_poly.pdbx_seq_one_letter_code
_entity_poly.pdbx_strand_id
1 'polypeptide(L)'
;MADLIETNPMLGHRGCRLAITYPEIPEMQAKAIFEASVEIYSTKKQIICPEIMVPLVSTKRELDIVKDVIDRAAKEVMAKSGINLNYTVGTMIELPRAALRSAEIAEAADFFSYGTNDLTQTTLSLIHISEPTRPLYI
;
A
#
# COMPACT_ATOMS: atom_id res chain seq x y z
N MET A 1 27.62 7.09 5.95
CA MET A 1 27.09 5.72 5.87
C MET A 1 26.35 5.29 7.15
N ALA A 2 26.75 5.75 8.33
CA ALA A 2 26.04 5.43 9.58
C ALA A 2 24.57 5.88 9.59
N ASP A 3 24.25 7.00 8.94
CA ASP A 3 22.90 7.58 8.89
C ASP A 3 21.91 6.80 8.01
N LEU A 4 22.35 5.77 7.29
CA LEU A 4 21.51 4.90 6.47
C LEU A 4 21.19 3.57 7.14
N ILE A 5 21.67 3.34 8.35
CA ILE A 5 21.39 2.11 9.10
C ILE A 5 20.07 2.30 9.84
N GLU A 6 19.01 1.64 9.37
CA GLU A 6 17.74 1.60 10.07
C GLU A 6 17.84 0.71 11.31
N THR A 7 17.45 1.25 12.45
CA THR A 7 17.41 0.52 13.74
C THR A 7 16.23 -0.48 13.78
N ASN A 8 15.17 -0.18 13.06
CA ASN A 8 13.99 -1.05 12.92
C ASN A 8 13.45 -0.98 11.47
N PRO A 9 13.77 -1.96 10.62
CA PRO A 9 13.31 -1.99 9.22
C PRO A 9 11.79 -1.94 9.05
N MET A 10 11.01 -2.41 10.03
CA MET A 10 9.53 -2.40 9.98
C MET A 10 8.97 -0.99 10.00
N LEU A 11 9.66 -0.07 10.66
CA LEU A 11 9.30 1.35 10.76
C LEU A 11 9.98 2.21 9.69
N GLY A 12 10.74 1.58 8.80
CA GLY A 12 11.49 2.25 7.73
C GLY A 12 10.62 2.92 6.69
N HIS A 13 11.28 3.65 5.79
CA HIS A 13 10.67 4.35 4.67
C HIS A 13 10.38 3.39 3.52
N ARG A 14 9.26 2.68 3.60
CA ARG A 14 8.82 1.63 2.66
C ARG A 14 7.31 1.66 2.45
N GLY A 15 6.82 0.92 1.46
CA GLY A 15 5.40 0.74 1.17
C GLY A 15 4.68 2.07 0.93
N CYS A 16 3.57 2.29 1.58
CA CYS A 16 2.75 3.49 1.45
C CYS A 16 3.54 4.78 1.77
N ARG A 17 4.42 4.76 2.76
CA ARG A 17 5.25 5.92 3.13
C ARG A 17 6.17 6.34 1.99
N LEU A 18 6.82 5.37 1.35
CA LEU A 18 7.66 5.60 0.17
C LEU A 18 6.83 6.11 -1.01
N ALA A 19 5.65 5.51 -1.23
CA ALA A 19 4.75 5.88 -2.31
C ALA A 19 4.22 7.33 -2.18
N ILE A 20 4.02 7.81 -0.96
CA ILE A 20 3.59 9.20 -0.72
C ILE A 20 4.75 10.17 -0.93
N THR A 21 5.95 9.82 -0.48
CA THR A 21 7.13 10.67 -0.62
C THR A 21 7.62 10.77 -2.07
N TYR A 22 7.55 9.67 -2.81
CA TYR A 22 7.99 9.55 -4.20
C TYR A 22 6.85 9.01 -5.06
N PRO A 23 5.85 9.84 -5.38
CA PRO A 23 4.63 9.41 -6.11
C PRO A 23 4.91 8.89 -7.52
N GLU A 24 6.07 9.19 -8.09
CA GLU A 24 6.55 8.64 -9.37
C GLU A 24 6.77 7.12 -9.31
N ILE A 25 7.07 6.55 -8.13
CA ILE A 25 7.27 5.10 -7.97
C ILE A 25 5.94 4.34 -8.14
N PRO A 26 4.88 4.61 -7.35
CA PRO A 26 3.58 3.95 -7.57
C PRO A 26 2.96 4.29 -8.93
N GLU A 27 3.20 5.48 -9.47
CA GLU A 27 2.75 5.83 -10.83
C GLU A 27 3.39 4.94 -11.89
N MET A 28 4.71 4.76 -11.85
CA MET A 28 5.43 3.88 -12.77
C MET A 28 4.98 2.43 -12.64
N GLN A 29 4.83 1.93 -11.41
CA GLN A 29 4.37 0.57 -11.16
C GLN A 29 2.94 0.35 -11.65
N ALA A 30 2.03 1.27 -11.38
CA ALA A 30 0.65 1.19 -11.84
C ALA A 30 0.57 1.24 -13.39
N LYS A 31 1.31 2.15 -14.04
CA LYS A 31 1.40 2.19 -15.50
C LYS A 31 1.87 0.86 -16.08
N ALA A 32 2.91 0.26 -15.54
CA ALA A 32 3.42 -1.03 -16.01
C ALA A 32 2.37 -2.15 -15.91
N ILE A 33 1.59 -2.19 -14.82
CA ILE A 33 0.51 -3.17 -14.63
C ILE A 33 -0.60 -2.95 -15.68
N PHE A 34 -1.04 -1.72 -15.86
CA PHE A 34 -2.11 -1.41 -16.81
C PHE A 34 -1.69 -1.59 -18.26
N GLU A 35 -0.47 -1.20 -18.62
CA GLU A 35 0.08 -1.43 -19.96
C GLU A 35 0.20 -2.92 -20.27
N ALA A 36 0.65 -3.73 -19.32
CA ALA A 36 0.67 -5.19 -19.48
C ALA A 36 -0.74 -5.77 -19.66
N SER A 37 -1.74 -5.24 -18.95
CA SER A 37 -3.15 -5.67 -19.11
C SER A 37 -3.69 -5.32 -20.50
N VAL A 38 -3.36 -4.13 -21.02
CA VAL A 38 -3.69 -3.70 -22.40
C VAL A 38 -3.01 -4.59 -23.44
N GLU A 39 -1.74 -4.93 -23.23
CA GLU A 39 -0.98 -5.81 -24.14
C GLU A 39 -1.60 -7.21 -24.22
N ILE A 40 -1.96 -7.79 -23.07
CA ILE A 40 -2.63 -9.10 -23.02
C ILE A 40 -3.98 -9.05 -23.74
N TYR A 41 -4.79 -8.00 -23.50
CA TYR A 41 -6.04 -7.83 -24.21
C TYR A 41 -5.86 -7.71 -25.72
N SER A 42 -4.85 -6.94 -26.15
CA SER A 42 -4.58 -6.71 -27.58
C SER A 42 -4.14 -7.97 -28.29
N THR A 43 -3.30 -8.79 -27.65
CA THR A 43 -2.68 -9.99 -28.23
C THR A 43 -3.55 -11.24 -28.08
N LYS A 44 -4.13 -11.46 -26.88
CA LYS A 44 -4.84 -12.69 -26.53
C LYS A 44 -6.35 -12.50 -26.45
N LYS A 45 -6.87 -11.27 -26.55
CA LYS A 45 -8.28 -10.92 -26.32
C LYS A 45 -8.80 -11.35 -24.95
N GLN A 46 -7.90 -11.52 -23.98
CA GLN A 46 -8.23 -11.91 -22.62
C GLN A 46 -8.37 -10.65 -21.76
N ILE A 47 -9.50 -10.50 -21.09
CA ILE A 47 -9.73 -9.41 -20.14
C ILE A 47 -9.04 -9.77 -18.82
N ILE A 48 -8.17 -8.90 -18.37
CA ILE A 48 -7.52 -8.96 -17.05
C ILE A 48 -8.09 -7.84 -16.19
N CYS A 49 -8.44 -8.18 -14.95
CA CYS A 49 -8.83 -7.23 -13.91
C CYS A 49 -7.74 -7.21 -12.83
N PRO A 50 -6.76 -6.29 -12.89
CA PRO A 50 -5.71 -6.21 -11.88
C PRO A 50 -6.28 -5.83 -10.51
N GLU A 51 -5.77 -6.49 -9.47
CA GLU A 51 -6.02 -6.15 -8.08
C GLU A 51 -4.73 -5.53 -7.51
N ILE A 52 -4.75 -4.21 -7.29
CA ILE A 52 -3.58 -3.47 -6.80
C ILE A 52 -3.70 -3.28 -5.30
N MET A 53 -2.73 -3.79 -4.56
CA MET A 53 -2.71 -3.71 -3.11
C MET A 53 -1.65 -2.72 -2.63
N VAL A 54 -2.08 -1.73 -1.85
CA VAL A 54 -1.19 -0.73 -1.23
C VAL A 54 -0.77 -1.22 0.16
N PRO A 55 0.52 -1.49 0.39
CA PRO A 55 1.00 -2.00 1.66
C PRO A 55 1.22 -0.90 2.69
N LEU A 56 1.23 -1.27 3.98
CA LEU A 56 1.60 -0.42 5.12
C LEU A 56 0.75 0.84 5.29
N VAL A 57 -0.50 0.79 4.88
CA VAL A 57 -1.47 1.86 5.11
C VAL A 57 -1.89 1.87 6.58
N SER A 58 -1.87 3.03 7.22
CA SER A 58 -2.32 3.22 8.60
C SER A 58 -3.59 4.05 8.72
N THR A 59 -3.90 4.86 7.71
CA THR A 59 -5.07 5.75 7.68
C THR A 59 -5.73 5.75 6.30
N LYS A 60 -7.03 6.07 6.28
CA LYS A 60 -7.78 6.25 5.02
C LYS A 60 -7.09 7.26 4.09
N ARG A 61 -6.63 8.39 4.64
CA ARG A 61 -6.01 9.46 3.86
C ARG A 61 -4.76 9.00 3.11
N GLU A 62 -3.95 8.13 3.72
CA GLU A 62 -2.77 7.56 3.04
C GLU A 62 -3.19 6.69 1.85
N LEU A 63 -4.24 5.89 2.01
CA LEU A 63 -4.79 5.10 0.92
C LEU A 63 -5.35 5.99 -0.20
N ASP A 64 -6.13 7.02 0.14
CA ASP A 64 -6.69 7.96 -0.82
C ASP A 64 -5.59 8.61 -1.69
N ILE A 65 -4.49 9.07 -1.08
CA ILE A 65 -3.37 9.69 -1.81
C ILE A 65 -2.75 8.73 -2.83
N VAL A 66 -2.48 7.48 -2.42
CA VAL A 66 -1.85 6.52 -3.32
C VAL A 66 -2.86 6.03 -4.38
N LYS A 67 -4.13 5.85 -4.02
CA LYS A 67 -5.21 5.48 -4.94
C LYS A 67 -5.38 6.54 -6.03
N ASP A 68 -5.32 7.82 -5.68
CA ASP A 68 -5.38 8.92 -6.67
C ASP A 68 -4.24 8.86 -7.71
N VAL A 69 -3.04 8.44 -7.29
CA VAL A 69 -1.90 8.23 -8.21
C VAL A 69 -2.19 7.06 -9.15
N ILE A 70 -2.68 5.93 -8.61
CA ILE A 70 -3.03 4.74 -9.39
C ILE A 70 -4.14 5.06 -10.39
N ASP A 71 -5.19 5.76 -9.96
CA ASP A 71 -6.34 6.12 -10.80
C ASP A 71 -5.94 7.08 -11.94
N ARG A 72 -5.01 7.99 -11.69
CA ARG A 72 -4.45 8.85 -12.74
C ARG A 72 -3.67 8.03 -13.76
N ALA A 73 -2.82 7.11 -13.32
CA ALA A 73 -2.07 6.22 -14.19
C ALA A 73 -3.00 5.34 -15.05
N ALA A 74 -4.08 4.81 -14.46
CA ALA A 74 -5.09 4.03 -15.18
C ALA A 74 -5.76 4.88 -16.28
N LYS A 75 -6.22 6.09 -15.93
CA LYS A 75 -6.86 7.01 -16.89
C LYS A 75 -5.94 7.35 -18.06
N GLU A 76 -4.66 7.58 -17.80
CA GLU A 76 -3.67 7.87 -18.84
C GLU A 76 -3.48 6.69 -19.79
N VAL A 77 -3.34 5.47 -19.27
CA VAL A 77 -3.18 4.26 -20.09
C VAL A 77 -4.45 3.95 -20.88
N MET A 78 -5.63 4.07 -20.27
CA MET A 78 -6.92 3.89 -20.96
C MET A 78 -7.10 4.92 -22.09
N ALA A 79 -6.75 6.18 -21.85
CA ALA A 79 -6.84 7.22 -22.88
C ALA A 79 -5.90 6.97 -24.07
N LYS A 80 -4.68 6.48 -23.81
CA LYS A 80 -3.70 6.14 -24.87
C LYS A 80 -4.08 4.91 -25.67
N SER A 81 -4.60 3.88 -25.00
CA SER A 81 -4.92 2.60 -25.64
C SER A 81 -6.31 2.53 -26.27
N GLY A 82 -7.22 3.39 -25.85
CA GLY A 82 -8.65 3.30 -26.20
C GLY A 82 -9.37 2.09 -25.57
N ILE A 83 -8.71 1.36 -24.65
CA ILE A 83 -9.24 0.17 -23.97
C ILE A 83 -9.66 0.55 -22.57
N ASN A 84 -10.89 0.21 -22.20
CA ASN A 84 -11.37 0.41 -20.84
C ASN A 84 -10.94 -0.77 -19.96
N LEU A 85 -10.24 -0.47 -18.87
CA LEU A 85 -9.73 -1.44 -17.91
C LEU A 85 -10.58 -1.43 -16.64
N ASN A 86 -10.95 -2.60 -16.18
CA ASN A 86 -11.49 -2.78 -14.84
C ASN A 86 -10.34 -3.17 -13.91
N TYR A 87 -10.30 -2.55 -12.73
CA TYR A 87 -9.31 -2.86 -11.70
C TYR A 87 -9.89 -2.54 -10.33
N THR A 88 -9.26 -3.07 -9.29
CA THR A 88 -9.59 -2.77 -7.91
C THR A 88 -8.34 -2.33 -7.15
N VAL A 89 -8.52 -1.44 -6.18
CA VAL A 89 -7.44 -0.96 -5.30
C VAL A 89 -7.80 -1.25 -3.86
N GLY A 90 -7.01 -2.07 -3.24
CA GLY A 90 -7.18 -2.43 -1.83
C GLY A 90 -5.93 -2.17 -1.00
N THR A 91 -5.96 -2.61 0.23
CA THR A 91 -4.85 -2.47 1.15
C THR A 91 -4.65 -3.71 2.02
N MET A 92 -3.46 -3.83 2.59
CA MET A 92 -3.16 -4.84 3.59
C MET A 92 -3.38 -4.26 4.99
N ILE A 93 -4.18 -4.93 5.80
CA ILE A 93 -4.31 -4.63 7.23
C ILE A 93 -3.16 -5.33 7.95
N GLU A 94 -2.11 -4.57 8.24
CA GLU A 94 -0.86 -5.09 8.80
C GLU A 94 -0.20 -4.15 9.81
N LEU A 95 -0.86 -3.04 10.12
CA LEU A 95 -0.44 -2.12 11.16
C LEU A 95 -1.51 -2.06 12.26
N PRO A 96 -1.12 -1.94 13.55
CA PRO A 96 -2.08 -1.86 14.65
C PRO A 96 -3.12 -0.75 14.47
N ARG A 97 -2.70 0.44 14.02
CA ARG A 97 -3.62 1.55 13.74
C ARG A 97 -4.62 1.21 12.64
N ALA A 98 -4.16 0.55 11.56
CA ALA A 98 -5.04 0.13 10.47
C ALA A 98 -6.09 -0.88 10.94
N ALA A 99 -5.71 -1.80 11.81
CA ALA A 99 -6.63 -2.78 12.39
C ALA A 99 -7.74 -2.08 13.23
N LEU A 100 -7.36 -1.09 14.06
CA LEU A 100 -8.31 -0.34 14.88
C LEU A 100 -9.20 0.62 14.07
N ARG A 101 -8.73 1.10 12.93
CA ARG A 101 -9.45 2.04 12.04
C ARG A 101 -9.87 1.42 10.72
N SER A 102 -10.01 0.11 10.67
CA SER A 102 -10.33 -0.63 9.44
C SER A 102 -11.66 -0.19 8.80
N ALA A 103 -12.66 0.17 9.61
CA ALA A 103 -13.93 0.68 9.10
C ALA A 103 -13.79 1.96 8.27
N GLU A 104 -12.92 2.90 8.70
CA GLU A 104 -12.65 4.12 7.92
C GLU A 104 -11.88 3.81 6.63
N ILE A 105 -10.91 2.90 6.71
CA ILE A 105 -10.11 2.50 5.55
C ILE A 105 -10.98 1.76 4.51
N ALA A 106 -11.98 1.01 4.97
CA ALA A 106 -12.92 0.30 4.11
C ALA A 106 -13.76 1.22 3.22
N GLU A 107 -13.94 2.49 3.58
CA GLU A 107 -14.62 3.47 2.73
C GLU A 107 -13.85 3.77 1.43
N ALA A 108 -12.54 3.56 1.42
CA ALA A 108 -11.66 3.84 0.28
C ALA A 108 -11.14 2.58 -0.42
N ALA A 109 -11.07 1.46 0.30
CA ALA A 109 -10.53 0.19 -0.19
C ALA A 109 -11.61 -0.67 -0.84
N ASP A 110 -11.29 -1.23 -2.00
CA ASP A 110 -12.17 -2.19 -2.68
C ASP A 110 -12.06 -3.61 -2.06
N PHE A 111 -10.92 -3.90 -1.43
CA PHE A 111 -10.68 -5.16 -0.72
C PHE A 111 -9.63 -5.01 0.37
N PHE A 112 -9.59 -5.98 1.30
CA PHE A 112 -8.54 -6.12 2.30
C PHE A 112 -7.81 -7.44 2.16
N SER A 113 -6.50 -7.40 2.43
CA SER A 113 -5.67 -8.54 2.78
C SER A 113 -5.13 -8.36 4.19
N TYR A 114 -4.67 -9.42 4.82
CA TYR A 114 -4.20 -9.38 6.21
C TYR A 114 -2.73 -9.82 6.29
N GLY A 115 -1.84 -8.88 6.68
CA GLY A 115 -0.42 -9.09 6.84
C GLY A 115 -0.06 -9.44 8.29
N THR A 116 -0.23 -10.70 8.68
CA THR A 116 -0.02 -11.15 10.07
C THR A 116 1.42 -10.99 10.54
N ASN A 117 2.40 -11.12 9.65
CA ASN A 117 3.82 -10.95 10.00
C ASN A 117 4.12 -9.51 10.45
N ASP A 118 3.80 -8.53 9.61
CA ASP A 118 4.03 -7.12 9.93
C ASP A 118 3.15 -6.67 11.11
N LEU A 119 1.91 -7.13 11.21
CA LEU A 119 1.03 -6.80 12.32
C LEU A 119 1.60 -7.32 13.66
N THR A 120 2.08 -8.54 13.70
CA THR A 120 2.70 -9.11 14.90
C THR A 120 3.96 -8.34 15.28
N GLN A 121 4.84 -8.11 14.33
CA GLN A 121 6.13 -7.45 14.59
C GLN A 121 5.95 -5.98 14.99
N THR A 122 5.06 -5.24 14.36
CA THR A 122 4.78 -3.85 14.71
C THR A 122 4.08 -3.75 16.07
N THR A 123 3.19 -4.68 16.41
CA THR A 123 2.55 -4.73 17.73
C THR A 123 3.58 -5.02 18.82
N LEU A 124 4.47 -5.97 18.63
CA LEU A 124 5.56 -6.27 19.57
C LEU A 124 6.53 -5.08 19.69
N SER A 125 6.78 -4.35 18.61
CA SER A 125 7.61 -3.14 18.65
C SER A 125 7.01 -2.05 19.53
N LEU A 126 5.69 -1.94 19.65
CA LEU A 126 5.02 -0.98 20.53
C LEU A 126 5.29 -1.25 22.02
N ILE A 127 5.54 -2.47 22.42
CA ILE A 127 5.89 -2.82 23.81
C ILE A 127 7.15 -2.08 24.23
N HIS A 128 8.14 -1.95 23.37
CA HIS A 128 9.39 -1.23 23.66
C HIS A 128 9.23 0.29 23.76
N ILE A 129 8.13 0.84 23.23
CA ILE A 129 7.85 2.28 23.23
C ILE A 129 6.97 2.66 24.43
N SER A 130 6.00 1.80 24.76
CA SER A 130 4.93 2.12 25.72
C SER A 130 5.15 1.55 27.12
N GLU A 131 6.00 0.54 27.28
CA GLU A 131 6.31 -0.02 28.58
C GLU A 131 7.51 0.71 29.20
N PRO A 132 7.37 1.33 30.39
CA PRO A 132 8.52 1.79 31.13
C PRO A 132 9.32 0.57 31.59
N THR A 133 10.40 0.28 30.89
CA THR A 133 11.28 -0.86 31.15
C THR A 133 12.15 -0.68 32.39
N ARG A 134 11.75 0.11 33.36
CA ARG A 134 12.36 0.09 34.68
C ARG A 134 11.55 -0.82 35.59
N PRO A 135 12.07 -1.99 35.95
CA PRO A 135 11.53 -2.69 37.09
C PRO A 135 11.57 -1.70 38.27
N LEU A 136 10.44 -1.42 38.86
CA LEU A 136 10.40 -0.81 40.16
C LEU A 136 11.01 -1.87 41.12
N TYR A 137 12.31 -1.75 41.36
CA TYR A 137 12.92 -2.42 42.52
C TYR A 137 12.40 -1.69 43.74
N ILE A 138 11.49 -2.33 44.45
CA ILE A 138 11.16 -2.02 45.83
C ILE A 138 12.20 -2.67 46.72
#